data_d13d3cc0c4714fec6b6ae7e134e12656
#
_entry.id   d13d3cc0c4714fec6b6ae7e134e12656
#
_cell.length_a   1.000
_cell.length_b   1.000
_cell.length_c   1.000
_cell.angle_alpha   90.00
_cell.angle_beta   90.00
_cell.angle_gamma   90.00
#
_symmetry.space_group_name_H-M   'P 1'
#
loop_
_entity.id
_entity.type
_entity.pdbx_description
1 polymer ?
#
loop_
_entity_poly.entity_id
_entity_poly.type
_entity_poly.pdbx_seq_one_letter_code
_entity_poly.pdbx_strand_id
1 'polypeptide(L)'
;GIETVTYLIEGDIEHGDSLGNGGHILNGGCQWMTAGGGILHQEMPQASPRMLGLQLWINLPCKDKFVPPQYRDLSGDRIPRVREPGACVGVIAGHYGKTAGPTQGDYVKTTMLDVALEPGARFRLPTDSGATLFIYVVEGAGHFGDADKEIASHRAVLFGAGDEFAAQTGDKGVRFLLFAG
;
A
#
# COMPACT_ATOMS: atom_id res chain seq x y z
N GLY A 1 -9.10 -18.24 3.64
CA GLY A 1 -9.04 -17.24 2.60
C GLY A 1 -8.28 -16.01 3.00
N ILE A 2 -7.66 -15.40 2.03
CA ILE A 2 -6.91 -14.13 2.12
C ILE A 2 -7.29 -13.23 0.95
N GLU A 3 -6.91 -11.96 1.02
CA GLU A 3 -6.75 -11.09 -0.13
C GLU A 3 -5.27 -10.86 -0.38
N THR A 4 -4.90 -10.65 -1.64
CA THR A 4 -3.57 -10.19 -2.05
C THR A 4 -3.70 -8.84 -2.71
N VAL A 5 -2.82 -7.92 -2.35
CA VAL A 5 -2.79 -6.56 -2.89
C VAL A 5 -1.38 -6.33 -3.46
N THR A 6 -1.26 -6.45 -4.77
CA THR A 6 -0.01 -6.20 -5.48
C THR A 6 0.02 -4.73 -5.93
N TYR A 7 0.91 -3.95 -5.38
CA TYR A 7 1.15 -2.56 -5.80
C TYR A 7 2.50 -2.45 -6.49
N LEU A 8 2.47 -2.01 -7.74
CA LEU A 8 3.66 -1.87 -8.56
C LEU A 8 4.07 -0.40 -8.66
N ILE A 9 5.13 -0.06 -7.95
CA ILE A 9 5.70 1.29 -7.99
C ILE A 9 6.29 1.57 -9.36
N GLU A 10 7.02 0.59 -9.91
CA GLU A 10 7.69 0.67 -11.19
C GLU A 10 7.84 -0.73 -11.80
N GLY A 11 7.55 -0.88 -13.08
CA GLY A 11 7.66 -2.14 -13.82
C GLY A 11 6.40 -2.51 -14.57
N ASP A 12 6.34 -3.78 -14.99
CA ASP A 12 5.20 -4.40 -15.67
C ASP A 12 5.08 -5.86 -15.19
N ILE A 13 3.89 -6.24 -14.72
CA ILE A 13 3.56 -7.60 -14.31
C ILE A 13 2.33 -8.03 -15.10
N GLU A 14 2.47 -9.07 -15.94
CA GLU A 14 1.35 -9.77 -16.54
C GLU A 14 0.75 -10.75 -15.52
N HIS A 15 -0.56 -10.74 -15.37
CA HIS A 15 -1.24 -11.66 -14.47
C HIS A 15 -2.36 -12.43 -15.15
N GLY A 16 -2.68 -13.59 -14.60
CA GLY A 16 -3.80 -14.41 -15.06
C GLY A 16 -4.27 -15.37 -13.98
N ASP A 17 -5.52 -15.82 -14.08
CA ASP A 17 -6.10 -16.71 -13.10
C ASP A 17 -6.90 -17.88 -13.71
N SER A 18 -7.31 -18.82 -12.84
CA SER A 18 -8.09 -19.99 -13.23
C SER A 18 -9.56 -19.71 -13.56
N LEU A 19 -10.03 -18.46 -13.42
CA LEU A 19 -11.38 -18.02 -13.80
C LEU A 19 -11.40 -17.36 -15.18
N GLY A 20 -10.23 -17.24 -15.84
CA GLY A 20 -10.10 -16.62 -17.15
C GLY A 20 -9.89 -15.10 -17.11
N ASN A 21 -9.62 -14.52 -15.94
CA ASN A 21 -9.20 -13.12 -15.86
C ASN A 21 -7.70 -13.01 -16.16
N GLY A 22 -7.30 -11.89 -16.73
CA GLY A 22 -5.92 -11.57 -17.02
C GLY A 22 -5.74 -10.10 -17.36
N GLY A 23 -4.52 -9.61 -17.24
CA GLY A 23 -4.18 -8.21 -17.50
C GLY A 23 -2.76 -7.88 -17.16
N HIS A 24 -2.48 -6.58 -17.04
CA HIS A 24 -1.18 -6.06 -16.64
C HIS A 24 -1.29 -5.11 -15.46
N ILE A 25 -0.38 -5.22 -14.52
CA ILE A 25 -0.14 -4.21 -13.49
C ILE A 25 1.05 -3.39 -13.98
N LEU A 26 0.80 -2.12 -14.30
CA LEU A 26 1.82 -1.18 -14.77
C LEU A 26 2.24 -0.21 -13.67
N ASN A 27 3.21 0.65 -13.97
CA ASN A 27 3.73 1.68 -13.05
C ASN A 27 2.63 2.41 -12.28
N GLY A 28 2.72 2.41 -10.96
CA GLY A 28 1.76 3.03 -10.06
C GLY A 28 0.42 2.30 -9.95
N GLY A 29 0.25 1.18 -10.64
CA GLY A 29 -0.97 0.38 -10.60
C GLY A 29 -1.03 -0.57 -9.42
N CYS A 30 -2.24 -1.02 -9.11
CA CYS A 30 -2.49 -1.97 -8.02
C CYS A 30 -3.50 -3.03 -8.49
N GLN A 31 -3.24 -4.28 -8.13
CA GLN A 31 -4.20 -5.35 -8.25
C GLN A 31 -4.65 -5.80 -6.87
N TRP A 32 -5.96 -5.79 -6.66
CA TRP A 32 -6.59 -6.31 -5.45
C TRP A 32 -7.34 -7.58 -5.78
N MET A 33 -6.87 -8.71 -5.27
CA MET A 33 -7.49 -10.00 -5.48
C MET A 33 -8.00 -10.57 -4.16
N THR A 34 -9.29 -10.83 -4.09
CA THR A 34 -9.87 -11.66 -3.03
C THR A 34 -9.74 -13.11 -3.46
N ALA A 35 -8.85 -13.86 -2.80
CA ALA A 35 -8.70 -15.29 -3.07
C ALA A 35 -9.87 -16.12 -2.48
N GLY A 36 -10.42 -15.68 -1.34
CA GLY A 36 -11.60 -16.29 -0.73
C GLY A 36 -11.48 -17.81 -0.55
N GLY A 37 -12.42 -18.54 -1.13
CA GLY A 37 -12.46 -20.00 -1.10
C GLY A 37 -11.38 -20.71 -1.92
N GLY A 38 -10.61 -19.97 -2.70
CA GLY A 38 -9.47 -20.46 -3.47
C GLY A 38 -9.50 -20.04 -4.93
N ILE A 39 -8.33 -19.69 -5.46
CA ILE A 39 -8.07 -19.36 -6.85
C ILE A 39 -6.64 -19.76 -7.20
N LEU A 40 -6.41 -20.24 -8.40
CA LEU A 40 -5.08 -20.39 -8.96
C LEU A 40 -4.78 -19.12 -9.76
N HIS A 41 -3.64 -18.49 -9.52
CA HIS A 41 -3.21 -17.32 -10.28
C HIS A 41 -1.70 -17.34 -10.51
N GLN A 42 -1.28 -16.54 -11.47
CA GLN A 42 0.11 -16.29 -11.76
C GLN A 42 0.36 -14.78 -11.90
N GLU A 43 1.54 -14.36 -11.54
CA GLU A 43 2.07 -13.01 -11.75
C GLU A 43 3.44 -13.16 -12.41
N MET A 44 3.56 -12.72 -13.65
CA MET A 44 4.77 -12.88 -14.47
C MET A 44 5.41 -11.53 -14.75
N PRO A 45 6.53 -11.20 -14.08
CA PRO A 45 7.29 -9.99 -14.36
C PRO A 45 7.71 -9.92 -15.82
N GLN A 46 7.43 -8.79 -16.47
CA GLN A 46 7.82 -8.51 -17.85
C GLN A 46 9.12 -7.70 -17.89
N ALA A 47 9.77 -7.68 -19.04
CA ALA A 47 11.00 -6.92 -19.23
C ALA A 47 10.75 -5.42 -19.01
N SER A 48 11.44 -4.84 -18.03
CA SER A 48 11.34 -3.42 -17.67
C SER A 48 12.69 -2.92 -17.16
N PRO A 49 13.00 -1.62 -17.28
CA PRO A 49 14.25 -1.06 -16.76
C PRO A 49 14.45 -1.28 -15.27
N ARG A 50 13.35 -1.28 -14.52
CA ARG A 50 13.33 -1.53 -13.07
C ARG A 50 12.03 -2.24 -12.69
N MET A 51 12.14 -3.21 -11.78
CA MET A 51 11.00 -3.86 -11.15
C MET A 51 11.00 -3.51 -9.66
N LEU A 52 10.01 -2.75 -9.21
CA LEU A 52 9.85 -2.37 -7.82
C LEU A 52 8.38 -2.38 -7.44
N GLY A 53 8.01 -3.25 -6.55
CA GLY A 53 6.66 -3.39 -6.04
C GLY A 53 6.63 -4.19 -4.76
N LEU A 54 5.44 -4.39 -4.24
CA LEU A 54 5.22 -5.27 -3.10
C LEU A 54 3.86 -5.94 -3.23
N GLN A 55 3.72 -7.07 -2.56
CA GLN A 55 2.43 -7.73 -2.38
C GLN A 55 2.13 -7.79 -0.88
N LEU A 56 0.98 -7.24 -0.50
CA LEU A 56 0.42 -7.33 0.84
C LEU A 56 -0.57 -8.51 0.88
N TRP A 57 -0.52 -9.32 1.91
CA TRP A 57 -1.54 -10.31 2.21
C TRP A 57 -2.43 -9.81 3.35
N ILE A 58 -3.72 -9.76 3.10
CA ILE A 58 -4.74 -9.37 4.08
C ILE A 58 -5.50 -10.64 4.47
N ASN A 59 -5.46 -10.96 5.76
CA ASN A 59 -6.17 -12.12 6.29
C ASN A 59 -7.66 -11.82 6.41
N LEU A 60 -8.51 -12.60 5.72
CA LEU A 60 -9.97 -12.42 5.80
C LEU A 60 -10.52 -12.84 7.16
N PRO A 61 -11.55 -12.16 7.67
CA PRO A 61 -12.30 -12.59 8.84
C PRO A 61 -12.83 -14.02 8.68
N CYS A 62 -13.03 -14.72 9.78
CA CYS A 62 -13.44 -16.14 9.77
C CYS A 62 -14.70 -16.36 8.92
N LYS A 63 -15.70 -15.49 9.04
CA LYS A 63 -16.96 -15.55 8.30
C LYS A 63 -16.81 -15.38 6.78
N ASP A 64 -15.73 -14.72 6.33
CA ASP A 64 -15.49 -14.34 4.94
C ASP A 64 -14.39 -15.19 4.29
N LYS A 65 -13.88 -16.23 4.97
CA LYS A 65 -12.79 -17.08 4.49
C LYS A 65 -13.09 -17.81 3.16
N PHE A 66 -14.35 -18.09 2.90
CA PHE A 66 -14.81 -18.89 1.76
C PHE A 66 -15.66 -18.10 0.76
N VAL A 67 -15.58 -16.77 0.78
CA VAL A 67 -16.26 -15.94 -0.23
C VAL A 67 -15.77 -16.26 -1.64
N PRO A 68 -16.58 -16.02 -2.68
CA PRO A 68 -16.15 -16.20 -4.06
C PRO A 68 -14.91 -15.35 -4.38
N PRO A 69 -13.97 -15.89 -5.17
CA PRO A 69 -12.84 -15.10 -5.66
C PRO A 69 -13.29 -13.87 -6.46
N GLN A 70 -12.57 -12.77 -6.30
CA GLN A 70 -12.83 -11.51 -7.00
C GLN A 70 -11.52 -10.83 -7.40
N TYR A 71 -11.58 -10.07 -8.49
CA TYR A 71 -10.47 -9.28 -9.02
C TYR A 71 -10.84 -7.81 -9.14
N ARG A 72 -9.88 -6.94 -8.84
CA ARG A 72 -10.01 -5.51 -9.05
C ARG A 72 -8.67 -4.93 -9.47
N ASP A 73 -8.58 -4.53 -10.73
CA ASP A 73 -7.42 -3.83 -11.25
C ASP A 73 -7.62 -2.31 -11.11
N LEU A 74 -6.65 -1.68 -10.50
CA LEU A 74 -6.61 -0.25 -10.24
C LEU A 74 -5.40 0.32 -10.99
N SER A 75 -5.66 0.89 -12.17
CA SER A 75 -4.61 1.56 -12.93
C SER A 75 -4.06 2.78 -12.18
N GLY A 76 -2.80 3.13 -12.41
CA GLY A 76 -2.11 4.19 -11.66
C GLY A 76 -2.77 5.57 -11.77
N ASP A 77 -3.46 5.84 -12.88
CA ASP A 77 -4.24 7.07 -13.09
C ASP A 77 -5.53 7.14 -12.25
N ARG A 78 -6.04 5.99 -11.79
CA ARG A 78 -7.18 5.92 -10.87
C ARG A 78 -6.81 6.10 -9.40
N ILE A 79 -5.50 6.06 -9.06
CA ILE A 79 -5.01 6.27 -7.70
C ILE A 79 -4.76 7.77 -7.51
N PRO A 80 -5.63 8.47 -6.75
CA PRO A 80 -5.49 9.90 -6.56
C PRO A 80 -4.21 10.23 -5.79
N ARG A 81 -3.56 11.34 -6.19
CA ARG A 81 -2.37 11.86 -5.54
C ARG A 81 -2.64 13.23 -4.96
N VAL A 82 -2.56 13.32 -3.64
CA VAL A 82 -2.65 14.59 -2.88
C VAL A 82 -1.26 15.18 -2.76
N ARG A 83 -1.10 16.44 -3.19
CA ARG A 83 0.15 17.19 -3.07
C ARG A 83 0.00 18.25 -2.01
N GLU A 84 0.91 18.26 -1.06
CA GLU A 84 1.02 19.23 0.03
C GLU A 84 2.46 19.76 0.09
N PRO A 85 2.73 20.86 0.80
CA PRO A 85 4.10 21.33 0.98
C PRO A 85 4.99 20.24 1.59
N GLY A 86 6.00 19.82 0.82
CA GLY A 86 6.95 18.77 1.22
C GLY A 86 6.44 17.34 1.17
N ALA A 87 5.19 17.08 0.70
CA ALA A 87 4.63 15.73 0.66
C ALA A 87 3.82 15.45 -0.60
N CYS A 88 3.89 14.22 -1.08
CA CYS A 88 3.01 13.67 -2.10
C CYS A 88 2.44 12.34 -1.62
N VAL A 89 1.12 12.22 -1.55
CA VAL A 89 0.42 11.04 -1.01
C VAL A 89 -0.46 10.41 -2.07
N GLY A 90 -0.11 9.20 -2.52
CA GLY A 90 -0.97 8.35 -3.34
C GLY A 90 -1.95 7.59 -2.45
N VAL A 91 -3.26 7.74 -2.68
CA VAL A 91 -4.29 7.07 -1.87
C VAL A 91 -4.74 5.80 -2.59
N ILE A 92 -4.12 4.67 -2.28
CA ILE A 92 -4.39 3.38 -2.95
C ILE A 92 -5.69 2.78 -2.41
N ALA A 93 -5.88 2.80 -1.10
CA ALA A 93 -7.11 2.38 -0.44
C ALA A 93 -7.38 3.24 0.81
N GLY A 94 -8.63 3.28 1.23
CA GLY A 94 -9.05 4.08 2.38
C GLY A 94 -9.15 5.57 2.05
N HIS A 95 -8.71 6.42 2.97
CA HIS A 95 -8.81 7.87 2.85
C HIS A 95 -7.52 8.56 3.29
N TYR A 96 -7.26 9.72 2.67
CA TYR A 96 -6.30 10.72 3.17
C TYR A 96 -6.99 12.07 3.16
N GLY A 97 -7.25 12.62 4.33
CA GLY A 97 -8.09 13.81 4.50
C GLY A 97 -9.47 13.61 3.87
N LYS A 98 -9.80 14.45 2.88
CA LYS A 98 -11.07 14.36 2.13
C LYS A 98 -10.98 13.49 0.87
N THR A 99 -9.80 13.00 0.53
CA THR A 99 -9.56 12.22 -0.70
C THR A 99 -9.74 10.73 -0.39
N ALA A 100 -10.68 10.10 -1.10
CA ALA A 100 -10.88 8.66 -1.05
C ALA A 100 -10.03 7.97 -2.10
N GLY A 101 -9.44 6.83 -1.75
CA GLY A 101 -8.87 5.89 -2.70
C GLY A 101 -9.95 5.16 -3.51
N PRO A 102 -9.57 4.50 -4.60
CA PRO A 102 -10.50 3.77 -5.47
C PRO A 102 -11.15 2.56 -4.80
N THR A 103 -10.68 2.14 -3.65
CA THR A 103 -11.26 1.07 -2.83
C THR A 103 -11.13 1.38 -1.33
N GLN A 104 -12.00 0.76 -0.52
CA GLN A 104 -11.98 0.86 0.93
C GLN A 104 -11.68 -0.51 1.60
N GLY A 105 -11.44 -1.55 0.79
CA GLY A 105 -11.49 -2.93 1.22
C GLY A 105 -12.94 -3.41 1.44
N ASP A 106 -13.27 -4.56 0.90
CA ASP A 106 -14.63 -5.10 0.98
C ASP A 106 -14.88 -5.80 2.33
N TYR A 107 -13.91 -6.55 2.79
CA TYR A 107 -14.00 -7.41 3.99
C TYR A 107 -13.23 -6.82 5.18
N VAL A 108 -12.04 -6.29 4.93
CA VAL A 108 -11.21 -5.59 5.92
C VAL A 108 -11.06 -4.16 5.45
N LYS A 109 -11.50 -3.21 6.28
CA LYS A 109 -11.30 -1.79 5.98
C LYS A 109 -9.82 -1.48 6.09
N THR A 110 -9.24 -1.08 4.97
CA THR A 110 -7.79 -0.92 4.85
C THR A 110 -7.46 0.48 4.36
N THR A 111 -6.55 1.14 5.04
CA THR A 111 -5.86 2.32 4.54
C THR A 111 -4.51 1.89 3.97
N MET A 112 -4.27 2.21 2.71
CA MET A 112 -3.00 1.97 2.02
C MET A 112 -2.57 3.24 1.29
N LEU A 113 -1.46 3.82 1.72
CA LEU A 113 -0.92 5.08 1.18
C LEU A 113 0.51 4.88 0.66
N ASP A 114 0.81 5.51 -0.47
CA ASP A 114 2.18 5.69 -1.00
C ASP A 114 2.62 7.12 -0.71
N VAL A 115 3.48 7.29 0.28
CA VAL A 115 3.87 8.60 0.81
C VAL A 115 5.31 8.90 0.42
N ALA A 116 5.52 10.04 -0.25
CA ALA A 116 6.83 10.59 -0.54
C ALA A 116 6.98 11.93 0.17
N LEU A 117 8.02 12.06 0.99
CA LEU A 117 8.36 13.28 1.71
C LEU A 117 9.67 13.86 1.18
N GLU A 118 9.67 15.18 0.98
CA GLU A 118 10.87 15.95 0.62
C GLU A 118 11.84 16.07 1.81
N PRO A 119 13.10 16.46 1.61
CA PRO A 119 14.03 16.78 2.69
C PRO A 119 13.44 17.81 3.66
N GLY A 120 13.61 17.59 4.97
CA GLY A 120 13.13 18.46 6.05
C GLY A 120 11.61 18.48 6.27
N ALA A 121 10.87 17.64 5.54
CA ALA A 121 9.42 17.58 5.66
C ALA A 121 8.94 16.83 6.91
N ARG A 122 7.73 17.18 7.35
CA ARG A 122 7.00 16.48 8.41
C ARG A 122 5.66 16.02 7.86
N PHE A 123 5.24 14.86 8.33
CA PHE A 123 3.98 14.23 7.94
C PHE A 123 3.25 13.74 9.18
N ARG A 124 1.94 13.97 9.24
CA ARG A 124 1.07 13.48 10.32
C ARG A 124 -0.21 12.91 9.72
N LEU A 125 -0.66 11.80 10.28
CA LEU A 125 -1.88 11.13 9.88
C LEU A 125 -2.64 10.69 11.12
N PRO A 126 -3.87 11.17 11.35
CA PRO A 126 -4.75 10.59 12.36
C PRO A 126 -5.01 9.12 12.06
N THR A 127 -4.94 8.27 13.08
CA THR A 127 -5.10 6.82 12.97
C THR A 127 -6.13 6.30 13.94
N ASP A 128 -6.73 5.15 13.63
CA ASP A 128 -7.55 4.42 14.60
C ASP A 128 -6.61 3.66 15.54
N SER A 129 -6.73 3.91 16.84
CA SER A 129 -5.91 3.24 17.86
C SER A 129 -6.15 1.73 17.95
N GLY A 130 -7.25 1.22 17.40
CA GLY A 130 -7.54 -0.21 17.29
C GLY A 130 -6.96 -0.87 16.04
N ALA A 131 -6.52 -0.08 15.05
CA ALA A 131 -5.94 -0.61 13.82
C ALA A 131 -4.49 -1.07 14.02
N THR A 132 -4.13 -2.14 13.32
CA THR A 132 -2.71 -2.51 13.15
C THR A 132 -2.09 -1.61 12.11
N LEU A 133 -1.07 -0.83 12.49
CA LEU A 133 -0.36 0.06 11.59
C LEU A 133 1.08 -0.36 11.41
N PHE A 134 1.52 -0.43 10.16
CA PHE A 134 2.93 -0.58 9.83
C PHE A 134 3.28 0.20 8.55
N ILE A 135 4.56 0.46 8.37
CA ILE A 135 5.11 1.03 7.14
C ILE A 135 6.18 0.12 6.55
N TYR A 136 6.39 0.25 5.24
CA TYR A 136 7.59 -0.25 4.57
C TYR A 136 8.32 0.92 3.92
N VAL A 137 9.56 1.17 4.34
CA VAL A 137 10.41 2.23 3.77
C VAL A 137 10.99 1.74 2.45
N VAL A 138 10.56 2.37 1.35
CA VAL A 138 10.93 1.99 -0.02
C VAL A 138 12.26 2.62 -0.42
N GLU A 139 12.38 3.93 -0.22
CA GLU A 139 13.56 4.73 -0.63
C GLU A 139 13.85 5.79 0.42
N GLY A 140 15.14 6.17 0.54
CA GLY A 140 15.56 7.21 1.46
C GLY A 140 15.61 6.76 2.92
N ALA A 141 15.43 7.71 3.83
CA ALA A 141 15.44 7.49 5.27
C ALA A 141 14.62 8.56 6.02
N GLY A 142 14.10 8.21 7.21
CA GLY A 142 13.34 9.12 8.04
C GLY A 142 13.17 8.63 9.47
N HIS A 143 12.61 9.49 10.31
CA HIS A 143 12.21 9.17 11.68
C HIS A 143 10.68 8.92 11.66
N PHE A 144 10.24 7.89 12.36
CA PHE A 144 8.84 7.46 12.36
C PHE A 144 8.35 7.23 13.80
N GLY A 145 7.20 7.79 14.14
CA GLY A 145 6.68 7.80 15.51
C GLY A 145 7.63 8.55 16.45
N ASP A 146 7.75 8.06 17.68
CA ASP A 146 8.59 8.64 18.72
C ASP A 146 10.03 8.11 18.72
N ALA A 147 10.44 7.36 17.69
CA ALA A 147 11.77 6.78 17.63
C ALA A 147 12.83 7.82 17.29
N ASP A 148 13.84 7.96 18.13
CA ASP A 148 15.01 8.81 17.89
C ASP A 148 15.90 8.31 16.75
N LYS A 149 15.72 7.04 16.34
CA LYS A 149 16.55 6.40 15.33
C LYS A 149 16.01 6.65 13.94
N GLU A 150 16.86 7.11 13.04
CA GLU A 150 16.57 7.16 11.61
C GLU A 150 16.45 5.73 11.02
N ILE A 151 15.39 5.50 10.28
CA ILE A 151 15.11 4.22 9.61
C ILE A 151 15.34 4.40 8.11
N ALA A 152 16.28 3.64 7.58
CA ALA A 152 16.61 3.64 6.14
C ALA A 152 15.67 2.71 5.35
N SER A 153 15.77 2.79 4.01
CA SER A 153 15.05 1.93 3.07
C SER A 153 15.20 0.42 3.34
N HIS A 154 14.26 -0.34 2.81
CA HIS A 154 14.16 -1.80 2.94
C HIS A 154 13.94 -2.27 4.39
N ARG A 155 13.17 -1.50 5.15
CA ARG A 155 12.76 -1.83 6.52
C ARG A 155 11.25 -1.75 6.64
N ALA A 156 10.66 -2.73 7.31
CA ALA A 156 9.30 -2.66 7.83
C ALA A 156 9.35 -2.18 9.28
N VAL A 157 8.42 -1.30 9.64
CA VAL A 157 8.27 -0.78 11.01
C VAL A 157 6.84 -0.99 11.44
N LEU A 158 6.64 -1.81 12.47
CA LEU A 158 5.34 -2.01 13.11
C LEU A 158 5.21 -1.04 14.28
N PHE A 159 4.05 -0.41 14.39
CA PHE A 159 3.75 0.55 15.45
C PHE A 159 2.85 -0.07 16.51
N GLY A 160 2.94 0.44 17.72
CA GLY A 160 1.97 0.20 18.78
C GLY A 160 0.66 0.95 18.56
N ALA A 161 -0.30 0.75 19.46
CA ALA A 161 -1.56 1.49 19.44
C ALA A 161 -1.30 3.00 19.61
N GLY A 162 -2.01 3.81 18.84
CA GLY A 162 -1.90 5.26 18.84
C GLY A 162 -2.96 5.91 17.96
N ASP A 163 -3.26 7.15 18.21
CA ASP A 163 -4.27 7.94 17.49
C ASP A 163 -3.67 8.84 16.40
N GLU A 164 -2.34 8.87 16.29
CA GLU A 164 -1.61 9.61 15.26
C GLU A 164 -0.34 8.85 14.83
N PHE A 165 -0.13 8.76 13.53
CA PHE A 165 1.16 8.40 12.94
C PHE A 165 1.92 9.67 12.55
N ALA A 166 3.21 9.73 12.88
CA ALA A 166 4.09 10.83 12.52
C ALA A 166 5.33 10.33 11.78
N ALA A 167 5.78 11.11 10.81
CA ALA A 167 7.06 10.90 10.11
C ALA A 167 7.77 12.23 9.89
N GLN A 168 9.10 12.20 9.92
CA GLN A 168 9.95 13.36 9.65
C GLN A 168 11.19 12.93 8.86
N THR A 169 11.58 13.74 7.88
CA THR A 169 12.81 13.57 7.11
C THR A 169 13.91 14.51 7.62
N GLY A 170 15.16 14.08 7.47
CA GLY A 170 16.35 14.93 7.62
C GLY A 170 16.73 15.58 6.28
N ASP A 171 18.03 15.59 5.98
CA ASP A 171 18.60 16.17 4.75
C ASP A 171 18.26 15.40 3.47
N LYS A 172 17.68 14.23 3.61
CA LYS A 172 17.22 13.37 2.51
C LYS A 172 15.72 13.16 2.64
N GLY A 173 15.05 13.02 1.50
CA GLY A 173 13.65 12.61 1.47
C GLY A 173 13.46 11.12 1.78
N VAL A 174 12.22 10.72 1.98
CA VAL A 174 11.83 9.33 2.18
C VAL A 174 10.58 8.99 1.38
N ARG A 175 10.52 7.78 0.84
CA ARG A 175 9.28 7.19 0.33
C ARG A 175 8.97 5.92 1.10
N PHE A 176 7.75 5.83 1.59
CA PHE A 176 7.27 4.66 2.33
C PHE A 176 5.83 4.34 1.95
N LEU A 177 5.48 3.08 2.11
CA LEU A 177 4.10 2.64 2.03
C LEU A 177 3.57 2.47 3.44
N LEU A 178 2.38 3.00 3.70
CA LEU A 178 1.69 2.91 4.98
C LEU A 178 0.47 2.01 4.84
N PHE A 179 0.31 1.13 5.80
CA PHE A 179 -0.78 0.17 5.89
C PHE A 179 -1.42 0.28 7.28
N ALA A 180 -2.75 0.42 7.32
CA ALA A 180 -3.52 0.39 8.55
C ALA A 180 -4.86 -0.33 8.32
N GLY A 181 -5.25 -1.21 9.28
CA GLY A 181 -6.50 -1.97 9.23
C GLY A 181 -6.66 -2.97 10.35
#